data_f874e1bb3f1146fe588a95020c141bfb
#
_entry.id   f874e1bb3f1146fe588a95020c141bfb
#
_cell.length_a   1.000
_cell.length_b   1.000
_cell.length_c   1.000
_cell.angle_alpha   90.00
_cell.angle_beta   90.00
_cell.angle_gamma   90.00
#
_symmetry.space_group_name_H-M   'P 1'
#
loop_
_entity.id
_entity.type
_entity.pdbx_description
1 polymer ?
#
loop_
_entity_poly.entity_id
_entity_poly.type
_entity_poly.pdbx_seq_one_letter_code
_entity_poly.pdbx_strand_id
1 'polypeptide(L)'
;MLQVIKRDGTKVPFDKNKIALAIEKAEHSSTGLYEEGLAQRIANEIEEYATKLQKDMTIYAIEDQVYYHFHDMDYIIQPMFNCCLINLEDMLTNGTVINGKKIDTPKSFQVACTVTTQIIAQVASGQYGGQSINGIDRILAPFVRKSYEKILNNVIEEQVEIYGMEPNMEKAREIAWKRMRKEVKDGIQTIQYQINTLMTTNGQSPFVTLFMYFQPDYEYAKEAALITEEILRQRIKGVKNEADVYITPAFPKLIYVLDEHNVTPDSPYYYLTELAAQCTAKRMYPDYISAKKMKENYSGNVFSPMGCRSFLSPWKDENGEYKFDGRFNIGVV
;
A
#
# COMPACT_ATOMS: atom_id res chain seq x y z
N MET A 1 33.78 24.12 26.32
CA MET A 1 34.08 22.99 25.41
C MET A 1 32.77 22.36 25.01
N LEU A 2 32.46 22.25 23.73
CA LEU A 2 31.21 21.62 23.26
C LEU A 2 31.15 20.15 23.66
N GLN A 3 29.95 19.67 23.96
CA GLN A 3 29.69 18.30 24.35
C GLN A 3 28.58 17.72 23.49
N VAL A 4 28.58 16.42 23.30
CA VAL A 4 27.50 15.67 22.70
C VAL A 4 26.75 14.93 23.82
N ILE A 5 25.44 15.09 23.84
CA ILE A 5 24.56 14.34 24.71
C ILE A 5 24.09 13.10 23.96
N LYS A 6 24.52 11.92 24.40
CA LYS A 6 24.11 10.64 23.79
C LYS A 6 22.64 10.31 24.07
N ARG A 7 22.10 9.34 23.36
CA ARG A 7 20.72 8.83 23.55
C ARG A 7 20.44 8.33 24.97
N ASP A 8 21.45 7.84 25.66
CA ASP A 8 21.38 7.41 27.09
C ASP A 8 21.52 8.56 28.08
N GLY A 9 21.62 9.82 27.61
CA GLY A 9 21.82 11.01 28.42
C GLY A 9 23.27 11.28 28.83
N THR A 10 24.24 10.43 28.49
CA THR A 10 25.65 10.66 28.81
C THR A 10 26.24 11.79 27.98
N LYS A 11 27.06 12.64 28.60
CA LYS A 11 27.77 13.73 27.93
C LYS A 11 29.20 13.28 27.60
N VAL A 12 29.59 13.48 26.35
CA VAL A 12 30.93 13.23 25.84
C VAL A 12 31.48 14.47 25.12
N PRO A 13 32.80 14.68 25.03
CA PRO A 13 33.34 15.77 24.25
C PRO A 13 32.91 15.69 22.79
N PHE A 14 32.62 16.85 22.20
CA PHE A 14 32.32 16.96 20.77
C PHE A 14 33.56 16.62 19.95
N ASP A 15 33.41 15.72 18.98
CA ASP A 15 34.49 15.28 18.08
C ASP A 15 33.97 15.25 16.64
N LYS A 16 34.29 16.29 15.86
CA LYS A 16 33.83 16.42 14.48
C LYS A 16 34.35 15.34 13.55
N ASN A 17 35.51 14.72 13.87
CA ASN A 17 36.05 13.66 13.03
C ASN A 17 35.15 12.39 13.04
N LYS A 18 34.46 12.14 14.17
CA LYS A 18 33.47 11.05 14.22
C LYS A 18 32.27 11.31 13.31
N ILE A 19 31.88 12.56 13.19
CA ILE A 19 30.78 12.98 12.29
C ILE A 19 31.25 12.81 10.84
N ALA A 20 32.41 13.33 10.49
CA ALA A 20 32.97 13.18 9.15
C ALA A 20 33.12 11.71 8.75
N LEU A 21 33.64 10.85 9.62
CA LEU A 21 33.76 9.42 9.39
C LEU A 21 32.40 8.72 9.20
N ALA A 22 31.37 9.13 9.93
CA ALA A 22 30.03 8.57 9.77
C ALA A 22 29.42 8.93 8.41
N ILE A 23 29.59 10.20 7.98
CA ILE A 23 29.13 10.70 6.68
C ILE A 23 29.89 9.99 5.55
N GLU A 24 31.22 9.90 5.63
CA GLU A 24 32.06 9.23 4.65
C GLU A 24 31.68 7.76 4.45
N LYS A 25 31.37 7.05 5.54
CA LYS A 25 30.85 5.68 5.47
C LYS A 25 29.48 5.59 4.80
N ALA A 26 28.62 6.58 5.04
CA ALA A 26 27.31 6.64 4.39
C ALA A 26 27.44 6.93 2.89
N GLU A 27 28.34 7.85 2.48
CA GLU A 27 28.63 8.12 1.08
C GLU A 27 29.15 6.88 0.35
N HIS A 28 30.08 6.15 0.94
CA HIS A 28 30.62 4.91 0.36
C HIS A 28 29.61 3.77 0.30
N SER A 29 28.61 3.76 1.15
CA SER A 29 27.54 2.76 1.12
C SER A 29 26.43 3.06 0.13
N SER A 30 26.29 4.33 -0.30
CA SER A 30 25.32 4.75 -1.31
C SER A 30 25.99 4.75 -2.69
N THR A 31 25.51 3.89 -3.57
CA THR A 31 26.05 3.79 -4.93
C THR A 31 25.94 5.11 -5.69
N GLY A 32 27.06 5.78 -5.92
CA GLY A 32 27.17 6.87 -6.89
C GLY A 32 27.21 8.30 -6.34
N LEU A 33 27.23 8.53 -5.05
CA LEU A 33 27.19 9.87 -4.45
C LEU A 33 28.43 10.21 -3.60
N TYR A 34 29.61 9.79 -4.00
CA TYR A 34 30.83 10.20 -3.32
C TYR A 34 31.33 11.56 -3.85
N GLU A 35 31.44 12.56 -2.95
CA GLU A 35 32.03 13.86 -3.22
C GLU A 35 33.21 14.06 -2.27
N GLU A 36 34.43 14.16 -2.82
CA GLU A 36 35.63 14.34 -2.02
C GLU A 36 35.54 15.60 -1.16
N GLY A 37 35.73 15.43 0.14
CA GLY A 37 35.71 16.53 1.12
C GLY A 37 34.32 16.96 1.61
N LEU A 38 33.24 16.42 1.11
CA LEU A 38 31.88 16.78 1.55
C LEU A 38 31.68 16.46 3.04
N ALA A 39 32.06 15.25 3.47
CA ALA A 39 31.97 14.83 4.87
C ALA A 39 32.67 15.79 5.83
N GLN A 40 33.85 16.28 5.46
CA GLN A 40 34.60 17.23 6.28
C GLN A 40 33.96 18.63 6.28
N ARG A 41 33.40 19.07 5.15
CA ARG A 41 32.69 20.38 5.09
C ARG A 41 31.50 20.36 6.02
N ILE A 42 30.66 19.33 5.95
CA ILE A 42 29.47 19.19 6.82
C ILE A 42 29.86 19.11 8.30
N ALA A 43 30.89 18.35 8.65
CA ALA A 43 31.36 18.26 10.02
C ALA A 43 31.87 19.62 10.57
N ASN A 44 32.51 20.43 9.72
CA ASN A 44 32.94 21.77 10.08
C ASN A 44 31.77 22.74 10.28
N GLU A 45 30.75 22.68 9.40
CA GLU A 45 29.55 23.51 9.52
C GLU A 45 28.78 23.20 10.80
N ILE A 46 28.66 21.90 11.17
CA ILE A 46 28.04 21.48 12.42
C ILE A 46 28.79 22.03 13.64
N GLU A 47 30.14 22.00 13.62
CA GLU A 47 30.97 22.56 14.69
C GLU A 47 30.75 24.06 14.81
N GLU A 48 30.74 24.77 13.67
CA GLU A 48 30.53 26.23 13.63
C GLU A 48 29.13 26.59 14.16
N TYR A 49 28.11 25.88 13.73
CA TYR A 49 26.73 26.08 14.19
C TYR A 49 26.59 25.86 15.69
N ALA A 50 27.12 24.75 16.21
CA ALA A 50 27.10 24.44 17.64
C ALA A 50 27.87 25.50 18.46
N THR A 51 28.99 25.97 17.96
CA THR A 51 29.80 27.02 18.59
C THR A 51 29.05 28.36 18.63
N LYS A 52 28.35 28.68 17.53
CA LYS A 52 27.56 29.93 17.42
C LYS A 52 26.36 29.91 18.38
N LEU A 53 25.72 28.79 18.57
CA LEU A 53 24.61 28.65 19.51
C LEU A 53 25.07 28.61 20.98
N GLN A 54 26.35 28.38 21.27
CA GLN A 54 26.88 28.13 22.60
C GLN A 54 26.13 27.08 23.41
N LYS A 55 25.65 26.05 22.72
CA LYS A 55 24.87 24.98 23.33
C LYS A 55 25.50 23.63 23.04
N ASP A 56 25.37 22.72 24.00
CA ASP A 56 25.70 21.31 23.79
C ASP A 56 24.74 20.73 22.74
N MET A 57 25.28 19.96 21.79
CA MET A 57 24.46 19.30 20.78
C MET A 57 24.06 17.91 21.22
N THR A 58 22.81 17.58 20.99
CA THR A 58 22.33 16.21 21.11
C THR A 58 22.67 15.43 19.85
N ILE A 59 22.69 14.10 19.94
CA ILE A 59 22.90 13.25 18.77
C ILE A 59 21.81 13.47 17.72
N TYR A 60 20.58 13.74 18.15
CA TYR A 60 19.47 14.05 17.25
C TYR A 60 19.69 15.36 16.48
N ALA A 61 20.20 16.39 17.15
CA ALA A 61 20.50 17.67 16.47
C ALA A 61 21.63 17.53 15.45
N ILE A 62 22.57 16.61 15.67
CA ILE A 62 23.62 16.29 14.70
C ILE A 62 23.01 15.51 13.51
N GLU A 63 22.18 14.52 13.78
CA GLU A 63 21.45 13.78 12.77
C GLU A 63 20.60 14.73 11.89
N ASP A 64 19.88 15.67 12.48
CA ASP A 64 19.08 16.68 11.76
C ASP A 64 19.94 17.53 10.82
N GLN A 65 21.13 17.98 11.25
CA GLN A 65 22.03 18.74 10.40
C GLN A 65 22.59 17.91 9.24
N VAL A 66 22.84 16.63 9.43
CA VAL A 66 23.25 15.72 8.36
C VAL A 66 22.09 15.54 7.38
N TYR A 67 20.87 15.35 7.85
CA TYR A 67 19.69 15.25 7.00
C TYR A 67 19.44 16.51 6.19
N TYR A 68 19.62 17.69 6.77
CA TYR A 68 19.46 18.96 6.06
C TYR A 68 20.34 19.06 4.79
N HIS A 69 21.53 18.49 4.80
CA HIS A 69 22.41 18.49 3.64
C HIS A 69 22.08 17.45 2.56
N PHE A 70 21.41 16.37 2.95
CA PHE A 70 21.13 15.22 2.07
C PHE A 70 19.67 15.09 1.64
N HIS A 71 18.76 15.76 2.34
CA HIS A 71 17.32 15.66 2.12
C HIS A 71 16.66 17.02 2.17
N ASP A 72 15.50 17.11 1.52
CA ASP A 72 14.63 18.26 1.61
C ASP A 72 14.15 18.46 3.05
N MET A 73 14.10 19.70 3.54
CA MET A 73 13.69 20.02 4.93
C MET A 73 12.33 19.46 5.34
N ASP A 74 11.44 19.22 4.39
CA ASP A 74 10.12 18.65 4.64
C ASP A 74 10.18 17.27 5.31
N TYR A 75 11.25 16.52 5.10
CA TYR A 75 11.47 15.21 5.73
C TYR A 75 11.88 15.30 7.20
N ILE A 76 12.57 16.35 7.59
CA ILE A 76 13.02 16.54 8.98
C ILE A 76 11.86 16.95 9.88
N ILE A 77 10.86 17.63 9.31
CA ILE A 77 9.73 18.20 10.04
C ILE A 77 8.55 17.23 10.10
N GLN A 78 8.41 16.31 9.15
CA GLN A 78 7.32 15.35 9.12
C GLN A 78 7.64 14.11 9.96
N PRO A 79 6.79 13.76 10.95
CA PRO A 79 6.93 12.49 11.65
C PRO A 79 6.73 11.35 10.65
N MET A 80 7.75 10.52 10.44
CA MET A 80 7.66 9.33 9.63
C MET A 80 7.18 8.15 10.46
N PHE A 81 6.08 7.57 10.05
CA PHE A 81 5.51 6.39 10.71
C PHE A 81 6.19 5.11 10.19
N ASN A 82 6.29 4.09 11.05
CA ASN A 82 6.83 2.81 10.61
C ASN A 82 5.86 2.10 9.65
N CYS A 83 4.71 1.69 10.14
CA CYS A 83 3.72 0.94 9.37
C CYS A 83 2.31 1.48 9.62
N CYS A 84 1.37 1.19 8.72
CA CYS A 84 -0.02 1.56 8.90
C CYS A 84 -1.01 0.56 8.27
N LEU A 85 -2.26 0.58 8.75
CA LEU A 85 -3.42 0.05 8.06
C LEU A 85 -4.15 1.21 7.38
N ILE A 86 -4.38 1.10 6.08
CA ILE A 86 -5.14 2.11 5.34
C ILE A 86 -6.63 1.77 5.40
N ASN A 87 -7.44 2.67 5.94
CA ASN A 87 -8.89 2.57 5.84
C ASN A 87 -9.36 3.05 4.45
N LEU A 88 -9.04 2.24 3.44
CA LEU A 88 -9.34 2.56 2.05
C LEU A 88 -10.87 2.64 1.79
N GLU A 89 -11.67 1.86 2.50
CA GLU A 89 -13.13 1.87 2.38
C GLU A 89 -13.71 3.26 2.68
N ASP A 90 -13.32 3.85 3.80
CA ASP A 90 -13.74 5.20 4.18
C ASP A 90 -13.27 6.25 3.17
N MET A 91 -12.02 6.17 2.76
CA MET A 91 -11.42 7.13 1.81
C MET A 91 -12.08 7.10 0.43
N LEU A 92 -12.50 5.94 -0.05
CA LEU A 92 -13.19 5.81 -1.33
C LEU A 92 -14.70 6.10 -1.23
N THR A 93 -15.30 5.87 -0.06
CA THR A 93 -16.75 6.10 0.13
C THR A 93 -17.06 7.54 0.43
N ASN A 94 -16.28 8.18 1.31
CA ASN A 94 -16.52 9.54 1.79
C ASN A 94 -15.61 10.59 1.11
N GLY A 95 -14.73 10.13 0.24
CA GLY A 95 -13.69 10.96 -0.34
C GLY A 95 -12.48 11.12 0.61
N THR A 96 -11.43 11.70 0.09
CA THR A 96 -10.17 11.88 0.83
C THR A 96 -9.49 13.19 0.43
N VAL A 97 -8.41 13.53 1.11
CA VAL A 97 -7.56 14.67 0.75
C VAL A 97 -6.17 14.16 0.41
N ILE A 98 -5.71 14.45 -0.80
CA ILE A 98 -4.37 14.13 -1.26
C ILE A 98 -3.66 15.43 -1.62
N ASN A 99 -2.52 15.68 -1.01
CA ASN A 99 -1.73 16.90 -1.23
C ASN A 99 -2.58 18.19 -1.16
N GLY A 100 -3.42 18.30 -0.12
CA GLY A 100 -4.29 19.46 0.12
C GLY A 100 -5.45 19.61 -0.86
N LYS A 101 -5.70 18.63 -1.73
CA LYS A 101 -6.81 18.63 -2.70
C LYS A 101 -7.83 17.56 -2.33
N LYS A 102 -9.11 17.97 -2.29
CA LYS A 102 -10.21 17.05 -2.06
C LYS A 102 -10.40 16.14 -3.28
N ILE A 103 -10.48 14.86 -3.03
CA ILE A 103 -10.78 13.80 -3.99
C ILE A 103 -12.16 13.25 -3.64
N ASP A 104 -13.09 13.39 -4.54
CA ASP A 104 -14.46 12.89 -4.37
C ASP A 104 -14.53 11.38 -4.56
N THR A 105 -15.64 10.79 -4.10
CA THR A 105 -15.95 9.36 -4.28
C THR A 105 -15.86 8.94 -5.75
N PRO A 106 -15.08 7.91 -6.09
CA PRO A 106 -14.97 7.40 -7.45
C PRO A 106 -16.32 6.96 -8.03
N LYS A 107 -16.51 7.23 -9.32
CA LYS A 107 -17.73 6.86 -10.05
C LYS A 107 -17.55 5.64 -10.95
N SER A 108 -16.37 5.05 -11.00
CA SER A 108 -16.06 3.84 -11.78
C SER A 108 -14.94 3.05 -11.11
N PHE A 109 -14.80 1.79 -11.50
CA PHE A 109 -13.75 0.91 -10.99
C PHE A 109 -12.35 1.42 -11.36
N GLN A 110 -12.16 1.86 -12.60
CA GLN A 110 -10.86 2.37 -13.06
C GLN A 110 -10.41 3.60 -12.24
N VAL A 111 -11.35 4.52 -11.94
CA VAL A 111 -11.05 5.69 -11.11
C VAL A 111 -10.75 5.27 -9.67
N ALA A 112 -11.50 4.30 -9.12
CA ALA A 112 -11.23 3.77 -7.78
C ALA A 112 -9.82 3.15 -7.69
N CYS A 113 -9.40 2.38 -8.69
CA CYS A 113 -8.03 1.86 -8.78
C CYS A 113 -6.98 2.96 -8.81
N THR A 114 -7.21 4.02 -9.60
CA THR A 114 -6.29 5.16 -9.70
C THR A 114 -6.17 5.90 -8.37
N VAL A 115 -7.30 6.21 -7.72
CA VAL A 115 -7.31 6.87 -6.40
C VAL A 115 -6.64 5.98 -5.35
N THR A 116 -6.89 4.68 -5.37
CA THR A 116 -6.21 3.72 -4.49
C THR A 116 -4.68 3.81 -4.61
N THR A 117 -4.16 3.88 -5.84
CA THR A 117 -2.70 3.96 -6.04
C THR A 117 -2.13 5.32 -5.61
N GLN A 118 -2.89 6.41 -5.77
CA GLN A 118 -2.50 7.72 -5.25
C GLN A 118 -2.45 7.74 -3.72
N ILE A 119 -3.44 7.12 -3.05
CA ILE A 119 -3.45 6.97 -1.58
C ILE A 119 -2.22 6.15 -1.14
N ILE A 120 -1.95 5.01 -1.80
CA ILE A 120 -0.78 4.18 -1.51
C ILE A 120 0.52 4.98 -1.63
N ALA A 121 0.68 5.77 -2.69
CA ALA A 121 1.86 6.58 -2.92
C ALA A 121 2.02 7.69 -1.87
N GLN A 122 0.92 8.37 -1.53
CA GLN A 122 0.91 9.41 -0.50
C GLN A 122 1.29 8.87 0.87
N VAL A 123 0.69 7.73 1.26
CA VAL A 123 1.00 7.08 2.54
C VAL A 123 2.45 6.59 2.56
N ALA A 124 2.91 5.96 1.49
CA ALA A 124 4.28 5.46 1.37
C ALA A 124 5.33 6.58 1.47
N SER A 125 4.99 7.80 1.06
CA SER A 125 5.88 8.96 1.17
C SER A 125 6.01 9.49 2.61
N GLY A 126 5.05 9.18 3.49
CA GLY A 126 5.05 9.59 4.90
C GLY A 126 5.50 8.48 5.87
N GLN A 127 6.03 7.36 5.37
CA GLN A 127 6.45 6.25 6.22
C GLN A 127 7.67 5.52 5.65
N TYR A 128 8.40 4.79 6.49
CA TYR A 128 9.54 3.96 6.07
C TYR A 128 9.27 2.45 6.13
N GLY A 129 8.18 2.02 6.73
CA GLY A 129 7.73 0.63 6.80
C GLY A 129 6.64 0.31 5.79
N GLY A 130 5.83 -0.70 6.11
CA GLY A 130 4.80 -1.21 5.22
C GLY A 130 3.40 -0.70 5.52
N GLN A 131 2.57 -0.67 4.50
CA GLN A 131 1.15 -0.36 4.59
C GLN A 131 0.32 -1.57 4.17
N SER A 132 -0.85 -1.76 4.77
CA SER A 132 -1.76 -2.85 4.44
C SER A 132 -3.15 -2.31 4.13
N ILE A 133 -3.80 -2.95 3.17
CA ILE A 133 -5.22 -2.71 2.83
C ILE A 133 -6.00 -3.97 3.18
N ASN A 134 -6.94 -3.85 4.11
CA ASN A 134 -7.75 -4.95 4.61
C ASN A 134 -8.99 -5.14 3.74
N GLY A 135 -9.07 -6.24 2.99
CA GLY A 135 -10.23 -6.57 2.16
C GLY A 135 -10.31 -5.76 0.86
N ILE A 136 -9.22 -5.66 0.11
CA ILE A 136 -9.18 -4.92 -1.17
C ILE A 136 -10.24 -5.39 -2.16
N ASP A 137 -10.53 -6.68 -2.21
CA ASP A 137 -11.56 -7.32 -3.01
C ASP A 137 -12.95 -6.79 -2.67
N ARG A 138 -13.28 -6.73 -1.38
CA ARG A 138 -14.54 -6.21 -0.88
C ARG A 138 -14.67 -4.70 -1.11
N ILE A 139 -13.62 -3.94 -0.80
CA ILE A 139 -13.62 -2.47 -0.88
C ILE A 139 -13.85 -1.99 -2.31
N LEU A 140 -13.25 -2.65 -3.29
CA LEU A 140 -13.36 -2.25 -4.69
C LEU A 140 -14.60 -2.82 -5.41
N ALA A 141 -15.26 -3.84 -4.86
CA ALA A 141 -16.40 -4.52 -5.50
C ALA A 141 -17.59 -3.59 -5.82
N PRO A 142 -18.01 -2.64 -4.97
CA PRO A 142 -19.08 -1.70 -5.29
C PRO A 142 -18.79 -0.85 -6.53
N PHE A 143 -17.54 -0.53 -6.77
CA PHE A 143 -17.13 0.26 -7.95
C PHE A 143 -17.17 -0.56 -9.24
N VAL A 144 -16.96 -1.88 -9.15
CA VAL A 144 -17.20 -2.79 -10.29
C VAL A 144 -18.69 -2.81 -10.65
N ARG A 145 -19.58 -2.86 -9.65
CA ARG A 145 -21.03 -2.79 -9.88
C ARG A 145 -21.43 -1.48 -10.53
N LYS A 146 -20.94 -0.34 -10.03
CA LYS A 146 -21.17 0.99 -10.64
C LYS A 146 -20.70 1.05 -12.10
N SER A 147 -19.52 0.51 -12.39
CA SER A 147 -19.01 0.43 -13.77
C SER A 147 -19.87 -0.46 -14.63
N TYR A 148 -20.29 -1.62 -14.14
CA TYR A 148 -21.16 -2.52 -14.88
C TYR A 148 -22.50 -1.84 -15.26
N GLU A 149 -23.16 -1.19 -14.32
CA GLU A 149 -24.42 -0.48 -14.56
C GLU A 149 -24.26 0.61 -15.62
N LYS A 150 -23.20 1.41 -15.52
CA LYS A 150 -22.89 2.44 -16.51
C LYS A 150 -22.63 1.82 -17.89
N ILE A 151 -21.84 0.75 -17.97
CA ILE A 151 -21.54 0.07 -19.24
C ILE A 151 -22.81 -0.53 -19.83
N LEU A 152 -23.67 -1.12 -19.01
CA LEU A 152 -24.93 -1.71 -19.46
C LEU A 152 -25.84 -0.64 -20.08
N ASN A 153 -25.99 0.50 -19.43
CA ASN A 153 -26.78 1.62 -19.96
C ASN A 153 -26.22 2.09 -21.29
N ASN A 154 -24.91 2.28 -21.40
CA ASN A 154 -24.27 2.67 -22.65
C ASN A 154 -24.52 1.65 -23.77
N VAL A 155 -24.46 0.35 -23.47
CA VAL A 155 -24.73 -0.71 -24.46
C VAL A 155 -26.20 -0.69 -24.91
N ILE A 156 -27.13 -0.41 -24.00
CA ILE A 156 -28.57 -0.26 -24.35
C ILE A 156 -28.77 0.96 -25.24
N GLU A 157 -28.18 2.11 -24.88
CA GLU A 157 -28.21 3.34 -25.69
C GLU A 157 -27.60 3.11 -27.08
N GLU A 158 -26.43 2.44 -27.19
CA GLU A 158 -25.82 2.06 -28.47
C GLU A 158 -26.76 1.22 -29.33
N GLN A 159 -27.53 0.27 -28.76
CA GLN A 159 -28.46 -0.54 -29.51
C GLN A 159 -29.63 0.27 -30.06
N VAL A 160 -30.16 1.21 -29.27
CA VAL A 160 -31.31 2.06 -29.68
C VAL A 160 -30.89 3.17 -30.63
N GLU A 161 -29.88 3.96 -30.27
CA GLU A 161 -29.52 5.18 -30.99
C GLU A 161 -28.71 4.92 -32.28
N ILE A 162 -27.77 3.94 -32.21
CA ILE A 162 -26.87 3.72 -33.34
C ILE A 162 -27.44 2.68 -34.31
N TYR A 163 -28.09 1.66 -33.80
CA TYR A 163 -28.58 0.56 -34.63
C TYR A 163 -30.09 0.57 -34.87
N GLY A 164 -30.85 1.48 -34.24
CA GLY A 164 -32.29 1.58 -34.36
C GLY A 164 -33.04 0.30 -33.95
N MET A 165 -32.44 -0.50 -33.07
CA MET A 165 -32.96 -1.79 -32.65
C MET A 165 -33.64 -1.68 -31.28
N GLU A 166 -34.69 -2.48 -31.04
CA GLU A 166 -35.16 -2.71 -29.69
C GLU A 166 -34.07 -3.38 -28.87
N PRO A 167 -33.82 -2.94 -27.60
CA PRO A 167 -32.74 -3.46 -26.78
C PRO A 167 -32.93 -4.96 -26.48
N ASN A 168 -31.99 -5.77 -26.92
CA ASN A 168 -31.90 -7.15 -26.48
C ASN A 168 -31.16 -7.18 -25.13
N MET A 169 -31.91 -7.26 -24.05
CA MET A 169 -31.37 -7.18 -22.68
C MET A 169 -30.40 -8.33 -22.34
N GLU A 170 -30.60 -9.51 -22.87
CA GLU A 170 -29.68 -10.63 -22.64
C GLU A 170 -28.31 -10.37 -23.27
N LYS A 171 -28.30 -10.02 -24.54
CA LYS A 171 -27.06 -9.62 -25.26
C LYS A 171 -26.42 -8.37 -24.66
N ALA A 172 -27.22 -7.40 -24.25
CA ALA A 172 -26.70 -6.20 -23.60
C ALA A 172 -25.96 -6.53 -22.30
N ARG A 173 -26.51 -7.39 -21.47
CA ARG A 173 -25.87 -7.89 -20.24
C ARG A 173 -24.59 -8.67 -20.52
N GLU A 174 -24.60 -9.54 -21.53
CA GLU A 174 -23.40 -10.29 -21.91
C GLU A 174 -22.26 -9.36 -22.36
N ILE A 175 -22.57 -8.39 -23.24
CA ILE A 175 -21.61 -7.40 -23.74
C ILE A 175 -21.10 -6.54 -22.58
N ALA A 176 -22.00 -6.06 -21.72
CA ALA A 176 -21.64 -5.25 -20.56
C ALA A 176 -20.73 -6.01 -19.62
N TRP A 177 -21.02 -7.28 -19.33
CA TRP A 177 -20.19 -8.14 -18.51
C TRP A 177 -18.79 -8.34 -19.10
N LYS A 178 -18.69 -8.55 -20.40
CA LYS A 178 -17.39 -8.69 -21.09
C LYS A 178 -16.57 -7.39 -21.04
N ARG A 179 -17.19 -6.24 -21.27
CA ARG A 179 -16.55 -4.93 -21.18
C ARG A 179 -16.10 -4.63 -19.74
N MET A 180 -16.94 -4.93 -18.75
CA MET A 180 -16.64 -4.75 -17.34
C MET A 180 -15.47 -5.65 -16.89
N ARG A 181 -15.42 -6.93 -17.29
CA ARG A 181 -14.27 -7.81 -17.01
C ARG A 181 -12.96 -7.23 -17.57
N LYS A 182 -13.02 -6.60 -18.74
CA LYS A 182 -11.85 -5.91 -19.30
C LYS A 182 -11.45 -4.72 -18.43
N GLU A 183 -12.40 -3.91 -17.97
CA GLU A 183 -12.11 -2.78 -17.08
C GLU A 183 -11.51 -3.24 -15.75
N VAL A 184 -11.99 -4.34 -15.16
CA VAL A 184 -11.42 -4.92 -13.94
C VAL A 184 -9.97 -5.36 -14.19
N LYS A 185 -9.73 -6.05 -15.30
CA LYS A 185 -8.36 -6.45 -15.68
C LYS A 185 -7.43 -5.24 -15.82
N ASP A 186 -7.86 -4.21 -16.53
CA ASP A 186 -7.07 -3.00 -16.79
C ASP A 186 -6.82 -2.23 -15.48
N GLY A 187 -7.82 -2.14 -14.59
CA GLY A 187 -7.70 -1.48 -13.28
C GLY A 187 -6.76 -2.20 -12.32
N ILE A 188 -6.87 -3.53 -12.21
CA ILE A 188 -5.94 -4.32 -11.38
C ILE A 188 -4.52 -4.27 -11.94
N GLN A 189 -4.39 -4.32 -13.26
CA GLN A 189 -3.08 -4.13 -13.90
C GLN A 189 -2.50 -2.75 -13.57
N THR A 190 -3.32 -1.69 -13.56
CA THR A 190 -2.91 -0.34 -13.18
C THR A 190 -2.36 -0.32 -11.75
N ILE A 191 -3.07 -0.93 -10.79
CA ILE A 191 -2.59 -1.04 -9.40
C ILE A 191 -1.23 -1.75 -9.35
N GLN A 192 -1.10 -2.90 -10.02
CA GLN A 192 0.15 -3.66 -10.01
C GLN A 192 1.32 -2.86 -10.62
N TYR A 193 1.11 -2.21 -11.76
CA TYR A 193 2.17 -1.45 -12.42
C TYR A 193 2.54 -0.19 -11.65
N GLN A 194 1.58 0.57 -11.17
CA GLN A 194 1.86 1.79 -10.43
C GLN A 194 2.62 1.52 -9.12
N ILE A 195 2.25 0.47 -8.37
CA ILE A 195 3.01 0.09 -7.16
C ILE A 195 4.48 -0.22 -7.49
N ASN A 196 4.76 -0.80 -8.66
CA ASN A 196 6.12 -1.18 -9.05
C ASN A 196 6.91 -0.09 -9.79
N THR A 197 6.24 0.95 -10.29
CA THR A 197 6.86 2.03 -11.06
C THR A 197 6.87 3.37 -10.34
N LEU A 198 6.01 3.55 -9.33
CA LEU A 198 6.06 4.71 -8.48
C LEU A 198 7.23 4.61 -7.51
N MET A 199 8.01 5.67 -7.46
CA MET A 199 8.99 5.86 -6.40
C MET A 199 8.42 6.84 -5.38
N THR A 200 8.52 6.48 -4.11
CA THR A 200 8.25 7.41 -3.02
C THR A 200 9.32 8.49 -3.00
N THR A 201 9.07 9.56 -2.28
CA THR A 201 10.07 10.59 -2.01
C THR A 201 11.34 10.03 -1.36
N ASN A 202 11.25 8.86 -0.73
CA ASN A 202 12.39 8.14 -0.13
C ASN A 202 13.16 7.25 -1.15
N GLY A 203 12.82 7.33 -2.44
CA GLY A 203 13.47 6.52 -3.48
C GLY A 203 13.13 5.03 -3.45
N GLN A 204 12.05 4.62 -2.79
CA GLN A 204 11.63 3.22 -2.67
C GLN A 204 10.27 2.99 -3.34
N SER A 205 10.04 1.79 -3.84
CA SER A 205 8.70 1.37 -4.23
C SER A 205 7.82 1.24 -2.98
N PRO A 206 6.51 1.58 -3.07
CA PRO A 206 5.59 1.42 -1.95
C PRO A 206 5.58 -0.01 -1.42
N PHE A 207 5.91 -0.18 -0.13
CA PHE A 207 5.80 -1.45 0.56
C PHE A 207 4.36 -1.66 0.99
N VAL A 208 3.57 -2.35 0.15
CA VAL A 208 2.13 -2.53 0.37
C VAL A 208 1.73 -4.00 0.39
N THR A 209 0.79 -4.33 1.27
CA THR A 209 0.16 -5.64 1.39
C THR A 209 -1.33 -5.52 1.06
N LEU A 210 -1.80 -6.34 0.12
CA LEU A 210 -3.22 -6.48 -0.23
C LEU A 210 -3.76 -7.75 0.41
N PHE A 211 -4.74 -7.58 1.28
CA PHE A 211 -5.42 -8.67 1.98
C PHE A 211 -6.74 -8.96 1.29
N MET A 212 -6.93 -10.20 0.87
CA MET A 212 -8.12 -10.70 0.19
C MET A 212 -8.87 -11.65 1.10
N TYR A 213 -10.05 -11.26 1.51
CA TYR A 213 -10.95 -12.07 2.32
C TYR A 213 -12.32 -12.14 1.67
N PHE A 214 -12.47 -13.06 0.77
CA PHE A 214 -13.73 -13.31 0.08
C PHE A 214 -14.81 -13.82 1.05
N GLN A 215 -15.99 -13.21 1.01
CA GLN A 215 -17.18 -13.57 1.78
C GLN A 215 -18.38 -13.76 0.83
N PRO A 216 -18.98 -14.97 0.74
CA PRO A 216 -20.06 -15.23 -0.22
C PRO A 216 -21.35 -14.49 0.11
N ASP A 217 -21.56 -14.13 1.39
CA ASP A 217 -22.76 -13.44 1.87
C ASP A 217 -22.72 -11.92 1.60
N TYR A 218 -21.62 -11.46 1.06
CA TYR A 218 -21.46 -10.04 0.72
C TYR A 218 -22.30 -9.68 -0.51
N GLU A 219 -22.99 -8.53 -0.47
CA GLU A 219 -23.86 -8.06 -1.57
C GLU A 219 -23.17 -8.08 -2.94
N TYR A 220 -21.87 -7.73 -2.97
CA TYR A 220 -21.05 -7.68 -4.19
C TYR A 220 -20.07 -8.86 -4.30
N ALA A 221 -20.49 -10.05 -3.82
CA ALA A 221 -19.61 -11.22 -3.78
C ALA A 221 -19.07 -11.63 -5.16
N LYS A 222 -19.88 -11.51 -6.22
CA LYS A 222 -19.44 -11.82 -7.59
C LYS A 222 -18.35 -10.88 -8.08
N GLU A 223 -18.49 -9.61 -7.78
CA GLU A 223 -17.51 -8.57 -8.11
C GLU A 223 -16.22 -8.74 -7.30
N ALA A 224 -16.35 -9.05 -6.00
CA ALA A 224 -15.20 -9.34 -5.14
C ALA A 224 -14.43 -10.58 -5.61
N ALA A 225 -15.13 -11.65 -5.99
CA ALA A 225 -14.51 -12.84 -6.56
C ALA A 225 -13.75 -12.52 -7.86
N LEU A 226 -14.33 -11.70 -8.73
CA LEU A 226 -13.68 -11.26 -9.98
C LEU A 226 -12.40 -10.44 -9.71
N ILE A 227 -12.43 -9.56 -8.70
CA ILE A 227 -11.24 -8.77 -8.31
C ILE A 227 -10.15 -9.71 -7.78
N THR A 228 -10.50 -10.63 -6.88
CA THR A 228 -9.56 -11.63 -6.35
C THR A 228 -8.96 -12.47 -7.47
N GLU A 229 -9.80 -12.98 -8.39
CA GLU A 229 -9.36 -13.71 -9.57
C GLU A 229 -8.35 -12.91 -10.39
N GLU A 230 -8.64 -11.64 -10.68
CA GLU A 230 -7.79 -10.83 -11.52
C GLU A 230 -6.48 -10.43 -10.83
N ILE A 231 -6.49 -10.16 -9.52
CA ILE A 231 -5.27 -9.93 -8.73
C ILE A 231 -4.33 -11.14 -8.84
N LEU A 232 -4.86 -12.34 -8.68
CA LEU A 232 -4.08 -13.58 -8.79
C LEU A 232 -3.56 -13.79 -10.21
N ARG A 233 -4.38 -13.56 -11.24
CA ARG A 233 -3.97 -13.68 -12.66
C ARG A 233 -2.87 -12.69 -13.03
N GLN A 234 -2.96 -11.43 -12.60
CA GLN A 234 -1.92 -10.43 -12.83
C GLN A 234 -0.62 -10.81 -12.10
N ARG A 235 -0.71 -11.36 -10.89
CA ARG A 235 0.45 -11.87 -10.17
C ARG A 235 1.10 -13.06 -10.89
N ILE A 236 0.31 -14.02 -11.38
CA ILE A 236 0.79 -15.17 -12.17
C ILE A 236 1.54 -14.67 -13.42
N LYS A 237 1.02 -13.67 -14.11
CA LYS A 237 1.65 -13.05 -15.27
C LYS A 237 2.98 -12.41 -14.89
N GLY A 238 3.03 -11.66 -13.78
CA GLY A 238 4.19 -10.89 -13.36
C GLY A 238 4.31 -9.55 -14.06
N VAL A 239 5.45 -8.88 -13.88
CA VAL A 239 5.79 -7.59 -14.48
C VAL A 239 7.02 -7.79 -15.37
N LYS A 240 7.04 -7.19 -16.54
CA LYS A 240 8.21 -7.21 -17.43
C LYS A 240 9.30 -6.28 -16.89
N ASN A 241 10.53 -6.77 -16.89
CA ASN A 241 11.70 -5.94 -16.64
C ASN A 241 12.20 -5.29 -17.95
N GLU A 242 13.29 -4.56 -17.89
CA GLU A 242 13.91 -3.89 -19.03
C GLU A 242 14.40 -4.85 -20.13
N ALA A 243 14.66 -6.11 -19.77
CA ALA A 243 15.04 -7.17 -20.71
C ALA A 243 13.83 -7.91 -21.31
N ASP A 244 12.61 -7.37 -21.17
CA ASP A 244 11.36 -7.97 -21.67
C ASP A 244 10.98 -9.31 -21.01
N VAL A 245 11.61 -9.66 -19.87
CA VAL A 245 11.37 -10.89 -19.14
C VAL A 245 10.34 -10.64 -18.03
N TYR A 246 9.34 -11.53 -17.92
CA TYR A 246 8.36 -11.47 -16.84
C TYR A 246 8.97 -11.96 -15.51
N ILE A 247 9.11 -11.07 -14.58
CA ILE A 247 9.62 -11.32 -13.23
C ILE A 247 8.51 -11.26 -12.19
N THR A 248 8.78 -11.80 -11.00
CA THR A 248 7.90 -11.66 -9.84
C THR A 248 8.15 -10.29 -9.21
N PRO A 249 7.16 -9.39 -9.16
CA PRO A 249 7.32 -8.12 -8.47
C PRO A 249 7.39 -8.33 -6.97
N ALA A 250 8.22 -7.54 -6.26
CA ALA A 250 8.31 -7.58 -4.81
C ALA A 250 6.99 -7.16 -4.13
N PHE A 251 6.31 -6.17 -4.71
CA PHE A 251 5.04 -5.62 -4.21
C PHE A 251 3.96 -5.59 -5.30
N PRO A 252 2.69 -5.54 -4.90
CA PRO A 252 2.17 -5.71 -3.54
C PRO A 252 2.41 -7.13 -3.00
N LYS A 253 2.62 -7.28 -1.70
CA LYS A 253 2.46 -8.59 -1.06
C LYS A 253 0.99 -8.96 -1.10
N LEU A 254 0.70 -10.24 -1.33
CA LEU A 254 -0.67 -10.75 -1.37
C LEU A 254 -0.90 -11.69 -0.21
N ILE A 255 -2.03 -11.52 0.47
CA ILE A 255 -2.51 -12.44 1.48
C ILE A 255 -3.89 -12.93 1.07
N TYR A 256 -4.08 -14.25 1.06
CA TYR A 256 -5.33 -14.91 0.72
C TYR A 256 -5.86 -15.67 1.93
N VAL A 257 -7.11 -15.39 2.30
CA VAL A 257 -7.74 -16.02 3.45
C VAL A 257 -8.44 -17.33 3.04
N LEU A 258 -8.08 -18.40 3.72
CA LEU A 258 -8.74 -19.70 3.62
C LEU A 258 -9.89 -19.75 4.63
N ASP A 259 -11.11 -19.95 4.14
CA ASP A 259 -12.33 -20.11 4.93
C ASP A 259 -13.17 -21.26 4.39
N GLU A 260 -14.22 -21.67 5.10
CA GLU A 260 -15.11 -22.77 4.72
C GLU A 260 -15.66 -22.63 3.31
N HIS A 261 -15.85 -21.41 2.84
CA HIS A 261 -16.41 -21.08 1.53
C HIS A 261 -15.48 -21.32 0.33
N ASN A 262 -14.19 -21.53 0.56
CA ASN A 262 -13.23 -21.64 -0.54
C ASN A 262 -12.20 -22.76 -0.39
N VAL A 263 -12.31 -23.61 0.66
CA VAL A 263 -11.32 -24.69 0.91
C VAL A 263 -11.77 -26.07 0.46
N THR A 264 -13.03 -26.25 0.12
CA THR A 264 -13.56 -27.55 -0.32
C THR A 264 -13.92 -27.53 -1.81
N PRO A 265 -13.67 -28.62 -2.56
CA PRO A 265 -13.99 -28.71 -3.98
C PRO A 265 -15.46 -28.47 -4.33
N ASP A 266 -16.36 -28.75 -3.40
CA ASP A 266 -17.81 -28.55 -3.59
C ASP A 266 -18.22 -27.07 -3.50
N SER A 267 -17.33 -26.19 -3.03
CA SER A 267 -17.60 -24.75 -2.97
C SER A 267 -17.53 -24.13 -4.37
N PRO A 268 -18.50 -23.27 -4.73
CA PRO A 268 -18.50 -22.57 -6.02
C PRO A 268 -17.31 -21.61 -6.17
N TYR A 269 -16.62 -21.30 -5.08
CA TYR A 269 -15.46 -20.39 -5.05
C TYR A 269 -14.13 -21.12 -4.81
N TYR A 270 -14.12 -22.45 -4.78
CA TYR A 270 -12.91 -23.26 -4.67
C TYR A 270 -11.89 -22.95 -5.78
N TYR A 271 -12.36 -22.61 -6.98
CA TYR A 271 -11.50 -22.23 -8.11
C TYR A 271 -10.55 -21.05 -7.79
N LEU A 272 -10.95 -20.15 -6.86
CA LEU A 272 -10.07 -19.05 -6.40
C LEU A 272 -8.89 -19.61 -5.60
N THR A 273 -9.12 -20.62 -4.79
CA THR A 273 -8.06 -21.29 -4.02
C THR A 273 -7.14 -22.10 -4.93
N GLU A 274 -7.68 -22.77 -5.94
CA GLU A 274 -6.85 -23.44 -6.96
C GLU A 274 -5.98 -22.43 -7.72
N LEU A 275 -6.57 -21.29 -8.10
CA LEU A 275 -5.83 -20.20 -8.77
C LEU A 275 -4.76 -19.59 -7.84
N ALA A 276 -5.07 -19.42 -6.55
CA ALA A 276 -4.11 -18.97 -5.55
C ALA A 276 -2.95 -19.96 -5.41
N ALA A 277 -3.22 -21.26 -5.35
CA ALA A 277 -2.20 -22.30 -5.32
C ALA A 277 -1.32 -22.30 -6.57
N GLN A 278 -1.89 -22.14 -7.77
CA GLN A 278 -1.14 -21.97 -9.02
C GLN A 278 -0.25 -20.72 -8.99
N CYS A 279 -0.78 -19.64 -8.41
CA CYS A 279 -0.04 -18.40 -8.24
C CYS A 279 1.15 -18.60 -7.31
N THR A 280 0.95 -19.26 -6.18
CA THR A 280 2.01 -19.57 -5.22
C THR A 280 3.08 -20.45 -5.83
N ALA A 281 2.70 -21.50 -6.55
CA ALA A 281 3.64 -22.39 -7.23
C ALA A 281 4.55 -21.65 -8.22
N LYS A 282 4.04 -20.61 -8.88
CA LYS A 282 4.80 -19.84 -9.88
C LYS A 282 5.52 -18.63 -9.32
N ARG A 283 4.95 -17.97 -8.31
CA ARG A 283 5.36 -16.62 -7.86
C ARG A 283 5.64 -16.51 -6.36
N MET A 284 5.48 -17.60 -5.61
CA MET A 284 5.65 -17.67 -4.16
C MET A 284 4.68 -16.76 -3.36
N TYR A 285 3.61 -16.32 -3.98
CA TYR A 285 2.50 -15.54 -3.41
C TYR A 285 1.17 -16.08 -3.95
N PRO A 286 0.05 -15.93 -3.21
CA PRO A 286 -0.12 -15.25 -1.93
C PRO A 286 0.38 -16.06 -0.72
N ASP A 287 0.57 -15.36 0.41
CA ASP A 287 0.60 -15.98 1.73
C ASP A 287 -0.82 -16.37 2.14
N TYR A 288 -0.97 -17.43 2.97
CA TYR A 288 -2.27 -17.92 3.40
C TYR A 288 -2.53 -17.68 4.88
N ILE A 289 -3.75 -17.27 5.19
CA ILE A 289 -4.25 -17.13 6.57
C ILE A 289 -5.50 -17.98 6.73
N SER A 290 -5.58 -18.75 7.83
CA SER A 290 -6.79 -19.49 8.18
C SER A 290 -7.78 -18.59 8.90
N ALA A 291 -8.96 -18.34 8.30
CA ALA A 291 -10.05 -17.61 8.94
C ALA A 291 -10.47 -18.27 10.25
N LYS A 292 -10.57 -19.61 10.29
CA LYS A 292 -10.91 -20.36 11.49
C LYS A 292 -9.95 -20.04 12.64
N LYS A 293 -8.63 -20.09 12.39
CA LYS A 293 -7.63 -19.78 13.43
C LYS A 293 -7.65 -18.32 13.86
N MET A 294 -7.88 -17.41 12.94
CA MET A 294 -8.04 -16.00 13.30
C MET A 294 -9.28 -15.77 14.16
N LYS A 295 -10.44 -16.33 13.77
CA LYS A 295 -11.67 -16.21 14.55
C LYS A 295 -11.51 -16.78 15.98
N GLU A 296 -10.80 -17.90 16.13
CA GLU A 296 -10.49 -18.49 17.44
C GLU A 296 -9.61 -17.56 18.31
N ASN A 297 -8.59 -16.94 17.70
CA ASN A 297 -7.61 -16.14 18.44
C ASN A 297 -8.02 -14.66 18.66
N TYR A 298 -8.92 -14.13 17.83
CA TYR A 298 -9.27 -12.71 17.79
C TYR A 298 -10.77 -12.45 17.89
N SER A 299 -11.45 -13.16 18.79
CA SER A 299 -12.87 -12.94 19.14
C SER A 299 -13.80 -12.93 17.92
N GLY A 300 -13.62 -13.86 16.99
CA GLY A 300 -14.45 -14.01 15.80
C GLY A 300 -14.06 -13.12 14.60
N ASN A 301 -12.97 -12.34 14.72
CA ASN A 301 -12.58 -11.41 13.68
C ASN A 301 -11.47 -11.96 12.77
N VAL A 302 -11.51 -11.53 11.51
CA VAL A 302 -10.48 -11.80 10.49
C VAL A 302 -10.05 -10.48 9.89
N PHE A 303 -8.77 -10.16 9.98
CA PHE A 303 -8.23 -8.87 9.54
C PHE A 303 -6.77 -9.00 9.06
N SER A 304 -6.31 -8.01 8.31
CA SER A 304 -4.96 -7.96 7.78
C SER A 304 -3.92 -7.75 8.88
N PRO A 305 -2.77 -8.42 8.80
CA PRO A 305 -1.60 -7.95 9.52
C PRO A 305 -1.16 -6.60 8.97
N MET A 306 -0.54 -5.80 9.83
CA MET A 306 0.08 -4.54 9.44
C MET A 306 1.54 -4.80 8.99
N GLY A 307 1.93 -4.17 7.89
CA GLY A 307 3.31 -4.22 7.39
C GLY A 307 3.84 -5.64 7.21
N CYS A 308 4.85 -6.00 8.01
CA CYS A 308 5.57 -7.27 7.87
C CYS A 308 4.94 -8.47 8.58
N ARG A 309 3.69 -8.42 9.06
CA ARG A 309 2.90 -9.48 9.72
C ARG A 309 2.61 -9.24 11.22
N SER A 310 2.74 -8.02 11.70
CA SER A 310 2.28 -7.68 13.06
C SER A 310 0.77 -7.54 13.05
N PHE A 311 0.09 -8.32 13.88
CA PHE A 311 -1.34 -8.14 14.12
C PHE A 311 -1.50 -7.06 15.19
N LEU A 312 -2.30 -6.03 14.84
CA LEU A 312 -2.61 -4.96 15.78
C LEU A 312 -3.54 -5.47 16.88
N SER A 313 -3.33 -4.94 18.08
CA SER A 313 -4.29 -5.14 19.16
C SER A 313 -5.60 -4.41 18.82
N PRO A 314 -6.76 -5.05 19.07
CA PRO A 314 -8.02 -4.39 18.86
C PRO A 314 -8.15 -3.19 19.82
N TRP A 315 -8.76 -2.12 19.34
CA TRP A 315 -9.10 -0.98 20.17
C TRP A 315 -10.60 -1.01 20.54
N LYS A 316 -10.95 -0.37 21.66
CA LYS A 316 -12.34 -0.23 22.06
C LYS A 316 -12.90 1.09 21.58
N ASP A 317 -14.07 1.05 20.95
CA ASP A 317 -14.81 2.26 20.61
C ASP A 317 -15.50 2.90 21.85
N GLU A 318 -16.24 3.97 21.60
CA GLU A 318 -16.98 4.69 22.65
C GLU A 318 -18.03 3.82 23.38
N ASN A 319 -18.49 2.75 22.73
CA ASN A 319 -19.46 1.79 23.28
C ASN A 319 -18.77 0.61 23.98
N GLY A 320 -17.43 0.57 24.00
CA GLY A 320 -16.64 -0.50 24.58
C GLY A 320 -16.51 -1.75 23.69
N GLU A 321 -16.95 -1.68 22.43
CA GLU A 321 -16.81 -2.75 21.46
C GLU A 321 -15.41 -2.79 20.85
N TYR A 322 -14.86 -3.98 20.66
CA TYR A 322 -13.58 -4.15 20.00
C TYR A 322 -13.70 -3.92 18.48
N LYS A 323 -12.92 -2.99 17.97
CA LYS A 323 -12.78 -2.70 16.54
C LYS A 323 -11.40 -3.12 16.05
N PHE A 324 -11.37 -3.64 14.83
CA PHE A 324 -10.17 -4.10 14.12
C PHE A 324 -9.96 -3.30 12.82
N ASP A 325 -10.81 -2.32 12.58
CA ASP A 325 -10.74 -1.34 11.51
C ASP A 325 -9.91 -0.13 11.99
N GLY A 326 -8.71 0.02 11.54
CA GLY A 326 -7.92 1.19 11.86
C GLY A 326 -8.14 2.30 10.85
N ARG A 327 -8.46 3.52 11.28
CA ARG A 327 -8.34 4.68 10.38
C ARG A 327 -6.88 4.97 10.14
N PHE A 328 -6.03 5.08 10.93
CA PHE A 328 -4.57 5.07 10.87
C PHE A 328 -4.09 4.42 12.16
N ASN A 329 -3.95 3.12 12.19
CA ASN A 329 -3.29 2.49 13.32
C ASN A 329 -1.79 2.66 13.13
N ILE A 330 -1.25 3.66 13.78
CA ILE A 330 0.19 3.85 13.92
C ILE A 330 0.66 2.74 14.86
N GLY A 331 1.20 1.67 14.28
CA GLY A 331 1.84 0.65 15.09
C GLY A 331 3.11 1.22 15.69
N VAL A 332 3.12 1.36 16.99
CA VAL A 332 4.36 1.50 17.73
C VAL A 332 4.95 0.09 17.85
N VAL A 333 6.11 -0.14 17.25
CA VAL A 333 6.94 -1.32 17.50
C VAL A 333 7.72 -1.09 18.78
#